data_fe91a9a7fbadec45abd807e1a348bff6
#
_entry.id   fe91a9a7fbadec45abd807e1a348bff6
#
_cell.length_a   1.000
_cell.length_b   1.000
_cell.length_c   1.000
_cell.angle_alpha   90.00
_cell.angle_beta   90.00
_cell.angle_gamma   90.00
#
_symmetry.space_group_name_H-M   'P 1'
#
loop_
_entity.id
_entity.type
_entity.pdbx_description
1 polymer ?
#
loop_
_entity_poly.entity_id
_entity_poly.type
_entity_poly.pdbx_seq_one_letter_code
_entity_poly.pdbx_strand_id
1 'polypeptide(L)'
;NVTVLEYTSMQDILVKNGKCIGLKAVSAEANKTRLEAMEAGEKVKIQEEIQPGGELPVEIYAEDTILASGGIGGRYQHSTNYPHLTGDALDIAKKHNVRLEHLDYVQIHPTTLYSKKPGRRFLISESVRGEGAVLYNSKKERFVNELLPRDVVTKAIQEEMKKEGTDHVWLSMENIDKDTILHHFPHIYERCLEEGYDVTKECIPVVPAQH
;
A
#
# COMPACT_ATOMS: atom_id res chain seq x y z
N ASN A 1 1.68 -28.45 -10.02
CA ASN A 1 0.84 -27.55 -10.82
C ASN A 1 0.02 -26.70 -9.86
N VAL A 2 -0.12 -25.42 -10.12
CA VAL A 2 -0.96 -24.48 -9.37
C VAL A 2 -2.09 -24.02 -10.29
N THR A 3 -3.32 -24.07 -9.79
CA THR A 3 -4.47 -23.47 -10.50
C THR A 3 -4.71 -22.10 -9.93
N VAL A 4 -4.75 -21.08 -10.78
CA VAL A 4 -5.09 -19.71 -10.40
C VAL A 4 -6.53 -19.44 -10.84
N LEU A 5 -7.33 -18.94 -9.91
CA LEU A 5 -8.70 -18.49 -10.18
C LEU A 5 -8.70 -16.96 -10.13
N GLU A 6 -8.51 -16.34 -11.28
CA GLU A 6 -8.56 -14.88 -11.43
C GLU A 6 -10.00 -14.37 -11.27
N TYR A 7 -10.14 -13.07 -10.97
CA TYR A 7 -11.45 -12.40 -10.81
C TYR A 7 -12.40 -13.12 -9.82
N THR A 8 -11.82 -13.84 -8.87
CA THR A 8 -12.56 -14.64 -7.90
C THR A 8 -12.35 -14.07 -6.50
N SER A 9 -13.43 -13.62 -5.90
CA SER A 9 -13.41 -12.98 -4.57
C SER A 9 -13.87 -13.98 -3.50
N MET A 10 -13.05 -14.18 -2.47
CA MET A 10 -13.44 -14.97 -1.29
C MET A 10 -14.52 -14.23 -0.51
N GLN A 11 -15.60 -14.95 -0.18
CA GLN A 11 -16.72 -14.44 0.60
C GLN A 11 -16.75 -14.98 2.02
N ASP A 12 -16.32 -16.20 2.21
CA ASP A 12 -16.33 -16.88 3.52
C ASP A 12 -15.44 -18.12 3.50
N ILE A 13 -15.20 -18.72 4.68
CA ILE A 13 -14.63 -20.05 4.81
C ILE A 13 -15.73 -21.10 5.02
N LEU A 14 -15.50 -22.31 4.54
CA LEU A 14 -16.37 -23.47 4.80
C LEU A 14 -15.92 -24.16 6.10
N VAL A 15 -16.80 -24.25 7.07
CA VAL A 15 -16.50 -24.90 8.35
C VAL A 15 -17.45 -26.07 8.58
N LYS A 16 -16.89 -27.25 8.91
CA LYS A 16 -17.64 -28.44 9.29
C LYS A 16 -17.01 -29.06 10.53
N ASN A 17 -17.83 -29.27 11.55
CA ASN A 17 -17.38 -29.85 12.83
C ASN A 17 -16.18 -29.10 13.46
N GLY A 18 -16.17 -27.79 13.37
CA GLY A 18 -15.08 -26.95 13.90
C GLY A 18 -13.79 -26.98 13.10
N LYS A 19 -13.73 -27.63 11.94
CA LYS A 19 -12.59 -27.65 11.03
C LYS A 19 -12.92 -26.86 9.76
N CYS A 20 -11.97 -26.02 9.31
CA CYS A 20 -12.04 -25.44 7.97
C CYS A 20 -11.85 -26.54 6.93
N ILE A 21 -12.73 -26.59 5.94
CA ILE A 21 -12.73 -27.58 4.86
C ILE A 21 -12.66 -26.93 3.48
N GLY A 22 -12.41 -25.61 3.43
CA GLY A 22 -12.33 -24.86 2.18
C GLY A 22 -12.89 -23.46 2.30
N LEU A 23 -13.27 -22.87 1.19
CA LEU A 23 -13.78 -21.51 1.13
C LEU A 23 -14.98 -21.37 0.17
N LYS A 24 -15.79 -20.34 0.41
CA LYS A 24 -16.78 -19.83 -0.52
C LYS A 24 -16.23 -18.64 -1.26
N ALA A 25 -16.40 -18.61 -2.56
CA ALA A 25 -15.99 -17.50 -3.40
C ALA A 25 -17.11 -17.14 -4.39
N VAL A 26 -16.98 -15.98 -4.99
CA VAL A 26 -17.75 -15.57 -6.17
C VAL A 26 -16.80 -15.27 -7.29
N SER A 27 -17.08 -15.86 -8.45
CA SER A 27 -16.34 -15.58 -9.66
C SER A 27 -17.06 -14.48 -10.44
N ALA A 28 -16.36 -13.39 -10.69
CA ALA A 28 -16.87 -12.25 -11.41
C ALA A 28 -16.34 -12.24 -12.85
N GLU A 29 -16.70 -13.24 -13.66
CA GLU A 29 -16.32 -13.25 -15.09
C GLU A 29 -16.81 -12.02 -15.85
N ALA A 30 -17.96 -11.45 -15.46
CA ALA A 30 -18.44 -10.18 -15.99
C ALA A 30 -17.50 -9.00 -15.68
N ASN A 31 -16.74 -9.06 -14.57
CA ASN A 31 -15.73 -8.05 -14.26
C ASN A 31 -14.45 -8.22 -15.08
N LYS A 32 -14.18 -9.39 -15.61
CA LYS A 32 -13.03 -9.66 -16.48
C LYS A 32 -13.10 -8.82 -17.74
N THR A 33 -14.21 -8.89 -18.46
CA THR A 33 -14.42 -8.11 -19.69
C THR A 33 -14.33 -6.60 -19.44
N ARG A 34 -14.78 -6.15 -18.26
CA ARG A 34 -14.71 -4.74 -17.86
C ARG A 34 -13.29 -4.29 -17.55
N LEU A 35 -12.50 -5.11 -16.85
CA LEU A 35 -11.10 -4.81 -16.56
C LEU A 35 -10.24 -4.82 -17.83
N GLU A 36 -10.46 -5.78 -18.71
CA GLU A 36 -9.80 -5.85 -20.01
C GLU A 36 -10.12 -4.61 -20.87
N ALA A 37 -11.36 -4.14 -20.85
CA ALA A 37 -11.75 -2.91 -21.53
C ALA A 37 -11.09 -1.65 -20.92
N MET A 38 -10.96 -1.60 -19.60
CA MET A 38 -10.26 -0.50 -18.91
C MET A 38 -8.76 -0.49 -19.21
N GLU A 39 -8.12 -1.65 -19.25
CA GLU A 39 -6.70 -1.81 -19.61
C GLU A 39 -6.45 -1.45 -21.09
N ALA A 40 -7.43 -1.70 -21.97
CA ALA A 40 -7.40 -1.29 -23.37
C ALA A 40 -7.66 0.22 -23.58
N GLY A 41 -7.88 0.99 -22.49
CA GLY A 41 -8.09 2.43 -22.56
C GLY A 41 -9.50 2.83 -22.99
N GLU A 42 -10.46 1.92 -23.01
CA GLU A 42 -11.85 2.21 -23.28
C GLU A 42 -12.52 2.93 -22.10
N LYS A 43 -13.32 3.97 -22.40
CA LYS A 43 -14.09 4.69 -21.38
C LYS A 43 -15.28 3.82 -20.93
N VAL A 44 -15.07 2.98 -19.93
CA VAL A 44 -16.15 2.24 -19.30
C VAL A 44 -16.97 3.20 -18.43
N LYS A 45 -18.26 3.34 -18.71
CA LYS A 45 -19.17 4.11 -17.86
C LYS A 45 -19.30 3.43 -16.49
N ILE A 46 -18.83 4.11 -15.44
CA ILE A 46 -18.80 3.62 -14.06
C ILE A 46 -20.21 3.42 -13.44
N GLN A 47 -21.28 3.75 -14.16
CA GLN A 47 -22.64 3.85 -13.62
C GLN A 47 -23.58 2.68 -13.93
N GLU A 48 -23.11 1.59 -14.50
CA GLU A 48 -23.93 0.39 -14.51
C GLU A 48 -23.67 -0.40 -13.23
N GLU A 49 -24.64 -0.34 -12.32
CA GLU A 49 -24.74 -1.27 -11.19
C GLU A 49 -24.53 -2.69 -11.71
N ILE A 50 -23.66 -3.44 -11.02
CA ILE A 50 -23.49 -4.87 -11.27
C ILE A 50 -24.89 -5.47 -11.13
N GLN A 51 -25.49 -5.87 -12.24
CA GLN A 51 -26.80 -6.54 -12.21
C GLN A 51 -26.65 -7.79 -11.34
N PRO A 52 -27.52 -8.01 -10.36
CA PRO A 52 -27.52 -9.27 -9.61
C PRO A 52 -27.76 -10.41 -10.60
N GLY A 53 -26.74 -11.22 -10.87
CA GLY A 53 -26.84 -12.35 -11.81
C GLY A 53 -25.58 -12.71 -12.59
N GLY A 54 -24.52 -11.85 -12.52
CA GLY A 54 -23.24 -12.17 -13.16
C GLY A 54 -22.18 -12.84 -12.23
N GLU A 55 -22.51 -13.00 -10.95
CA GLU A 55 -21.62 -13.62 -9.98
C GLU A 55 -22.02 -15.07 -9.73
N LEU A 56 -21.14 -16.00 -10.08
CA LEU A 56 -21.36 -17.43 -9.83
C LEU A 56 -20.74 -17.79 -8.49
N PRO A 57 -21.51 -18.29 -7.50
CA PRO A 57 -20.96 -18.80 -6.26
C PRO A 57 -20.16 -20.07 -6.54
N VAL A 58 -18.97 -20.14 -5.97
CA VAL A 58 -18.04 -21.27 -6.09
C VAL A 58 -17.68 -21.75 -4.68
N GLU A 59 -17.77 -23.05 -4.45
CA GLU A 59 -17.23 -23.68 -3.25
C GLU A 59 -15.96 -24.45 -3.61
N ILE A 60 -14.87 -24.14 -2.92
CA ILE A 60 -13.55 -24.75 -3.12
C ILE A 60 -13.23 -25.54 -1.87
N TYR A 61 -13.11 -26.84 -1.99
CA TYR A 61 -12.81 -27.76 -0.88
C TYR A 61 -11.31 -28.04 -0.83
N ALA A 62 -10.73 -27.97 0.38
CA ALA A 62 -9.33 -28.24 0.65
C ALA A 62 -9.13 -28.79 2.06
N GLU A 63 -8.09 -29.59 2.25
CA GLU A 63 -7.67 -30.06 3.58
C GLU A 63 -7.11 -28.92 4.42
N ASP A 64 -6.32 -28.03 3.79
CA ASP A 64 -5.72 -26.85 4.38
C ASP A 64 -6.07 -25.60 3.57
N THR A 65 -6.38 -24.52 4.26
CA THR A 65 -6.69 -23.21 3.66
C THR A 65 -5.78 -22.17 4.23
N ILE A 66 -5.04 -21.47 3.35
CA ILE A 66 -4.13 -20.38 3.73
C ILE A 66 -4.78 -19.06 3.35
N LEU A 67 -5.02 -18.18 4.34
CA LEU A 67 -5.47 -16.82 4.11
C LEU A 67 -4.25 -15.89 3.98
N ALA A 68 -3.98 -15.42 2.78
CA ALA A 68 -2.85 -14.54 2.45
C ALA A 68 -3.31 -13.27 1.71
N SER A 69 -4.45 -12.71 2.11
CA SER A 69 -5.16 -11.62 1.44
C SER A 69 -4.65 -10.23 1.77
N GLY A 70 -3.51 -10.10 2.45
CA GLY A 70 -2.98 -8.82 2.93
C GLY A 70 -3.66 -8.32 4.21
N GLY A 71 -3.32 -7.10 4.58
CA GLY A 71 -3.74 -6.48 5.84
C GLY A 71 -4.83 -5.43 5.68
N ILE A 72 -4.75 -4.39 6.52
CA ILE A 72 -5.74 -3.31 6.64
C ILE A 72 -5.26 -1.97 6.08
N GLY A 73 -4.15 -1.96 5.34
CA GLY A 73 -3.47 -0.73 4.90
C GLY A 73 -4.36 0.23 4.10
N GLY A 74 -5.37 -0.29 3.38
CA GLY A 74 -6.33 0.53 2.64
C GLY A 74 -7.26 1.40 3.50
N ARG A 75 -7.33 1.15 4.81
CA ARG A 75 -8.15 1.96 5.76
C ARG A 75 -7.48 3.26 6.19
N TYR A 76 -6.18 3.44 5.88
CA TYR A 76 -5.42 4.60 6.32
C TYR A 76 -5.34 5.68 5.23
N GLN A 77 -5.36 6.94 5.64
CA GLN A 77 -5.27 8.09 4.74
C GLN A 77 -3.94 8.14 3.98
N HIS A 78 -2.84 7.86 4.69
CA HIS A 78 -1.51 7.74 4.08
C HIS A 78 -1.09 6.28 4.14
N SER A 79 -1.14 5.61 2.99
CA SER A 79 -0.77 4.21 2.89
C SER A 79 -0.07 3.91 1.58
N THR A 80 0.89 3.01 1.63
CA THR A 80 1.52 2.42 0.43
C THR A 80 0.72 1.26 -0.12
N ASN A 81 -0.32 0.81 0.60
CA ASN A 81 -1.19 -0.27 0.19
C ASN A 81 -2.32 0.22 -0.73
N TYR A 82 -2.90 -0.68 -1.48
CA TYR A 82 -4.06 -0.37 -2.29
C TYR A 82 -5.32 -0.15 -1.42
N PRO A 83 -6.25 0.74 -1.82
CA PRO A 83 -7.45 1.05 -1.04
C PRO A 83 -8.36 -0.15 -0.75
N HIS A 84 -8.32 -1.20 -1.59
CA HIS A 84 -9.12 -2.40 -1.42
C HIS A 84 -8.58 -3.37 -0.36
N LEU A 85 -7.39 -3.12 0.21
CA LEU A 85 -6.85 -3.93 1.30
C LEU A 85 -7.45 -3.51 2.63
N THR A 86 -8.67 -3.93 2.88
CA THR A 86 -9.51 -3.52 4.02
C THR A 86 -9.54 -4.52 5.16
N GLY A 87 -8.86 -5.68 5.00
CA GLY A 87 -8.75 -6.71 6.03
C GLY A 87 -9.95 -7.68 6.07
N ASP A 88 -10.60 -7.91 4.95
CA ASP A 88 -11.81 -8.74 4.85
C ASP A 88 -11.60 -10.16 5.38
N ALA A 89 -10.42 -10.76 5.15
CA ALA A 89 -10.10 -12.08 5.71
C ALA A 89 -9.98 -12.06 7.24
N LEU A 90 -9.61 -10.92 7.85
CA LEU A 90 -9.61 -10.79 9.31
C LEU A 90 -11.03 -10.78 9.86
N ASP A 91 -11.96 -10.13 9.18
CA ASP A 91 -13.37 -10.10 9.56
C ASP A 91 -14.00 -11.50 9.41
N ILE A 92 -13.67 -12.23 8.34
CA ILE A 92 -14.07 -13.62 8.16
C ILE A 92 -13.49 -14.52 9.27
N ALA A 93 -12.20 -14.41 9.55
CA ALA A 93 -11.53 -15.17 10.59
C ALA A 93 -12.17 -14.92 11.98
N LYS A 94 -12.47 -13.66 12.30
CA LYS A 94 -13.15 -13.27 13.53
C LYS A 94 -14.56 -13.85 13.62
N LYS A 95 -15.32 -13.84 12.53
CA LYS A 95 -16.67 -14.43 12.44
C LYS A 95 -16.68 -15.92 12.80
N HIS A 96 -15.62 -16.64 12.43
CA HIS A 96 -15.48 -18.08 12.68
C HIS A 96 -14.65 -18.42 13.93
N ASN A 97 -14.37 -17.43 14.80
CA ASN A 97 -13.57 -17.60 16.01
C ASN A 97 -12.18 -18.18 15.75
N VAL A 98 -11.59 -17.90 14.61
CA VAL A 98 -10.18 -18.21 14.32
C VAL A 98 -9.32 -17.35 15.23
N ARG A 99 -8.30 -17.95 15.85
CA ARG A 99 -7.35 -17.22 16.70
C ARG A 99 -6.63 -16.15 15.88
N LEU A 100 -6.70 -14.91 16.36
CA LEU A 100 -6.03 -13.74 15.77
C LEU A 100 -4.99 -13.23 16.76
N GLU A 101 -3.83 -12.86 16.26
CA GLU A 101 -2.71 -12.32 17.04
C GLU A 101 -2.13 -11.08 16.37
N HIS A 102 -1.54 -10.21 17.17
CA HIS A 102 -0.80 -9.01 16.71
C HIS A 102 -1.58 -8.09 15.79
N LEU A 103 -2.88 -7.92 16.03
CA LEU A 103 -3.75 -7.04 15.22
C LEU A 103 -3.41 -5.54 15.37
N ASP A 104 -2.63 -5.20 16.36
CA ASP A 104 -2.07 -3.87 16.63
C ASP A 104 -0.76 -3.60 15.86
N TYR A 105 -0.20 -4.62 15.21
CA TYR A 105 1.05 -4.47 14.46
C TYR A 105 0.78 -3.86 13.08
N VAL A 106 1.06 -2.55 12.98
CA VAL A 106 1.00 -1.82 11.72
C VAL A 106 2.37 -1.24 11.44
N GLN A 107 3.00 -1.68 10.36
CA GLN A 107 4.27 -1.09 9.94
C GLN A 107 4.04 0.31 9.38
N ILE A 108 4.93 1.24 9.74
CA ILE A 108 4.94 2.59 9.17
C ILE A 108 6.26 2.78 8.43
N HIS A 109 6.19 3.17 7.16
CA HIS A 109 7.36 3.58 6.41
C HIS A 109 7.57 5.10 6.61
N PRO A 110 8.76 5.55 7.03
CA PRO A 110 9.01 6.96 7.36
C PRO A 110 8.87 7.91 6.17
N THR A 111 9.28 7.46 4.99
CA THR A 111 9.43 8.32 3.81
C THR A 111 8.60 7.80 2.64
N THR A 112 7.43 8.37 2.44
CA THR A 112 6.64 8.23 1.22
C THR A 112 6.44 9.61 0.60
N LEU A 113 6.34 9.68 -0.73
CA LEU A 113 6.12 10.95 -1.41
C LEU A 113 4.78 11.54 -0.99
N TYR A 114 4.80 12.76 -0.45
CA TYR A 114 3.59 13.47 -0.09
C TYR A 114 2.88 13.98 -1.35
N SER A 115 1.58 13.77 -1.42
CA SER A 115 0.72 14.30 -2.47
C SER A 115 -0.65 14.64 -1.90
N LYS A 116 -1.25 15.72 -2.37
CA LYS A 116 -2.65 16.08 -2.07
C LYS A 116 -3.65 15.24 -2.85
N LYS A 117 -3.19 14.53 -3.88
CA LYS A 117 -4.04 13.62 -4.66
C LYS A 117 -4.44 12.41 -3.79
N PRO A 118 -5.69 11.96 -3.88
CA PRO A 118 -6.10 10.73 -3.20
C PRO A 118 -5.39 9.52 -3.79
N GLY A 119 -5.31 8.44 -3.00
CA GLY A 119 -4.78 7.17 -3.44
C GLY A 119 -3.51 6.73 -2.72
N ARG A 120 -2.91 5.70 -3.26
CA ARG A 120 -1.74 5.05 -2.72
C ARG A 120 -0.53 5.98 -2.69
N ARG A 121 0.18 6.03 -1.56
CA ARG A 121 1.43 6.78 -1.43
C ARG A 121 2.58 6.04 -2.11
N PHE A 122 3.41 6.78 -2.84
CA PHE A 122 4.60 6.22 -3.46
C PHE A 122 5.73 6.10 -2.43
N LEU A 123 6.30 4.89 -2.32
CA LEU A 123 7.37 4.59 -1.39
C LEU A 123 8.70 5.19 -1.88
N ILE A 124 9.32 6.02 -1.06
CA ILE A 124 10.73 6.38 -1.22
C ILE A 124 11.54 5.39 -0.39
N SER A 125 12.22 4.49 -1.07
CA SER A 125 12.93 3.36 -0.46
C SER A 125 13.87 3.79 0.67
N GLU A 126 13.99 2.95 1.68
CA GLU A 126 14.97 3.12 2.76
C GLU A 126 16.41 3.20 2.25
N SER A 127 16.71 2.51 1.15
CA SER A 127 18.02 2.55 0.50
C SER A 127 18.45 3.99 0.12
N VAL A 128 17.50 4.86 -0.22
CA VAL A 128 17.78 6.27 -0.51
C VAL A 128 18.38 6.99 0.70
N ARG A 129 17.87 6.71 1.90
CA ARG A 129 18.44 7.23 3.15
C ARG A 129 19.80 6.60 3.44
N GLY A 130 19.96 5.31 3.14
CA GLY A 130 21.21 4.58 3.22
C GLY A 130 22.32 5.15 2.33
N GLU A 131 21.96 5.64 1.13
CA GLU A 131 22.89 6.29 0.19
C GLU A 131 23.22 7.75 0.55
N GLY A 132 22.57 8.33 1.58
CA GLY A 132 22.93 9.64 2.10
C GLY A 132 21.87 10.74 1.96
N ALA A 133 20.62 10.37 1.65
CA ALA A 133 19.55 11.35 1.68
C ALA A 133 19.28 11.84 3.12
N VAL A 134 18.96 13.12 3.25
CA VAL A 134 18.81 13.85 4.52
C VAL A 134 17.40 14.41 4.66
N LEU A 135 16.85 14.30 5.88
CA LEU A 135 15.57 14.87 6.25
C LEU A 135 15.72 16.28 6.82
N TYR A 136 14.95 17.20 6.27
CA TYR A 136 14.91 18.61 6.68
C TYR A 136 13.51 19.05 7.07
N ASN A 137 13.47 19.97 8.04
CA ASN A 137 12.25 20.72 8.36
C ASN A 137 12.04 21.91 7.40
N SER A 138 11.00 22.71 7.60
CA SER A 138 10.70 23.88 6.75
C SER A 138 11.80 24.94 6.76
N LYS A 139 12.65 24.97 7.78
CA LYS A 139 13.77 25.89 7.94
C LYS A 139 15.09 25.36 7.36
N LYS A 140 15.06 24.20 6.68
CA LYS A 140 16.23 23.48 6.19
C LYS A 140 17.18 23.03 7.30
N GLU A 141 16.66 22.72 8.49
CA GLU A 141 17.43 22.15 9.60
C GLU A 141 17.25 20.64 9.59
N ARG A 142 18.34 19.88 9.67
CA ARG A 142 18.31 18.41 9.88
C ARG A 142 17.88 18.13 11.32
N PHE A 143 16.87 17.33 11.52
CA PHE A 143 16.26 17.10 12.84
C PHE A 143 16.35 15.67 13.36
N VAL A 144 16.83 14.71 12.51
CA VAL A 144 16.95 13.31 12.89
C VAL A 144 18.13 12.65 12.18
N ASN A 145 18.67 11.56 12.75
CA ASN A 145 19.55 10.66 12.01
C ASN A 145 18.69 9.66 11.23
N GLU A 146 18.74 9.72 9.91
CA GLU A 146 17.90 8.96 8.97
C GLU A 146 18.20 7.45 8.96
N LEU A 147 19.34 7.03 9.54
CA LEU A 147 19.76 5.63 9.62
C LEU A 147 19.25 4.93 10.88
N LEU A 148 18.53 5.63 11.74
CA LEU A 148 17.88 5.03 12.91
C LEU A 148 16.73 4.10 12.48
N PRO A 149 16.26 3.21 13.36
CA PRO A 149 15.11 2.34 13.10
C PRO A 149 13.87 3.13 12.59
N ARG A 150 13.07 2.48 11.77
CA ARG A 150 11.90 3.13 11.10
C ARG A 150 10.93 3.79 12.05
N ASP A 151 10.66 3.16 13.18
CA ASP A 151 9.77 3.70 14.23
C ASP A 151 10.32 4.98 14.84
N VAL A 152 11.64 5.05 15.08
CA VAL A 152 12.32 6.23 15.61
C VAL A 152 12.28 7.38 14.60
N VAL A 153 12.61 7.10 13.35
CA VAL A 153 12.57 8.12 12.27
C VAL A 153 11.13 8.60 12.04
N THR A 154 10.17 7.68 12.01
CA THR A 154 8.74 8.01 11.89
C THR A 154 8.29 8.95 12.99
N LYS A 155 8.62 8.64 14.25
CA LYS A 155 8.25 9.47 15.41
C LYS A 155 8.87 10.85 15.30
N ALA A 156 10.15 10.95 14.96
CA ALA A 156 10.82 12.23 14.78
C ALA A 156 10.16 13.09 13.68
N ILE A 157 9.79 12.49 12.54
CA ILE A 157 9.06 13.18 11.48
C ILE A 157 7.70 13.68 11.98
N GLN A 158 6.93 12.85 12.67
CA GLN A 158 5.61 13.22 13.20
C GLN A 158 5.70 14.35 14.24
N GLU A 159 6.70 14.31 15.10
CA GLU A 159 6.95 15.36 16.09
C GLU A 159 7.33 16.68 15.42
N GLU A 160 8.19 16.65 14.38
CA GLU A 160 8.58 17.86 13.64
C GLU A 160 7.41 18.45 12.85
N MET A 161 6.63 17.61 12.14
CA MET A 161 5.40 18.03 11.45
C MET A 161 4.42 18.71 12.43
N LYS A 162 4.21 18.12 13.61
CA LYS A 162 3.33 18.69 14.64
C LYS A 162 3.85 20.03 15.18
N LYS A 163 5.14 20.14 15.42
CA LYS A 163 5.81 21.34 15.92
C LYS A 163 5.69 22.50 14.93
N GLU A 164 5.83 22.21 13.63
CA GLU A 164 5.76 23.22 12.58
C GLU A 164 4.34 23.45 12.04
N GLY A 165 3.38 22.59 12.35
CA GLY A 165 2.02 22.64 11.82
C GLY A 165 1.97 22.33 10.33
N THR A 166 2.84 21.41 9.84
CA THR A 166 2.95 21.04 8.43
C THR A 166 2.44 19.63 8.17
N ASP A 167 2.05 19.34 6.93
CA ASP A 167 1.55 18.03 6.51
C ASP A 167 2.67 17.10 6.00
N HIS A 168 3.90 17.57 5.94
CA HIS A 168 5.06 16.84 5.44
C HIS A 168 6.37 17.45 5.96
N VAL A 169 7.46 16.72 5.78
CA VAL A 169 8.84 17.18 5.90
C VAL A 169 9.53 17.07 4.55
N TRP A 170 10.77 17.49 4.46
CA TRP A 170 11.53 17.51 3.21
C TRP A 170 12.63 16.46 3.20
N LEU A 171 12.79 15.74 2.10
CA LEU A 171 13.90 14.82 1.85
C LEU A 171 14.78 15.38 0.74
N SER A 172 16.08 15.53 1.03
CA SER A 172 17.09 15.94 0.05
C SER A 172 17.92 14.75 -0.37
N MET A 173 18.17 14.63 -1.66
CA MET A 173 19.13 13.70 -2.25
C MET A 173 20.43 14.41 -2.71
N GLU A 174 20.66 15.64 -2.27
CA GLU A 174 21.81 16.47 -2.68
C GLU A 174 23.17 15.80 -2.41
N ASN A 175 23.26 14.99 -1.37
CA ASN A 175 24.47 14.25 -1.02
C ASN A 175 24.68 12.96 -1.82
N ILE A 176 23.74 12.60 -2.68
CA ILE A 176 23.82 11.40 -3.52
C ILE A 176 24.23 11.85 -4.93
N ASP A 177 25.24 11.18 -5.46
CA ASP A 177 25.68 11.42 -6.83
C ASP A 177 24.53 11.20 -7.83
N LYS A 178 24.46 12.09 -8.83
CA LYS A 178 23.39 12.07 -9.82
C LYS A 178 23.32 10.76 -10.60
N ASP A 179 24.47 10.19 -10.95
CA ASP A 179 24.51 8.93 -11.70
C ASP A 179 24.00 7.78 -10.81
N THR A 180 24.30 7.81 -9.52
CA THR A 180 23.74 6.89 -8.53
C THR A 180 22.21 7.01 -8.45
N ILE A 181 21.67 8.23 -8.40
CA ILE A 181 20.21 8.45 -8.40
C ILE A 181 19.58 7.83 -9.64
N LEU A 182 20.12 8.11 -10.82
CA LEU A 182 19.56 7.68 -12.10
C LEU A 182 19.68 6.17 -12.34
N HIS A 183 20.71 5.51 -11.82
CA HIS A 183 20.94 4.07 -12.04
C HIS A 183 20.42 3.18 -10.91
N HIS A 184 20.52 3.61 -9.65
CA HIS A 184 20.03 2.82 -8.51
C HIS A 184 18.57 3.08 -8.18
N PHE A 185 18.05 4.29 -8.48
CA PHE A 185 16.68 4.70 -8.12
C PHE A 185 15.88 5.24 -9.32
N PRO A 186 15.95 4.63 -10.53
CA PRO A 186 15.30 5.16 -11.72
C PRO A 186 13.80 5.38 -11.53
N HIS A 187 13.09 4.44 -10.94
CA HIS A 187 11.65 4.55 -10.68
C HIS A 187 11.29 5.65 -9.67
N ILE A 188 12.16 5.90 -8.68
CA ILE A 188 11.95 7.00 -7.73
C ILE A 188 12.13 8.33 -8.44
N TYR A 189 13.18 8.45 -9.26
CA TYR A 189 13.43 9.64 -10.07
C TYR A 189 12.26 9.95 -11.01
N GLU A 190 11.85 8.98 -11.82
CA GLU A 190 10.74 9.11 -12.76
C GLU A 190 9.44 9.50 -12.04
N ARG A 191 9.11 8.82 -10.95
CA ARG A 191 7.88 9.09 -10.20
C ARG A 191 7.88 10.48 -9.56
N CYS A 192 9.01 10.94 -9.04
CA CYS A 192 9.12 12.29 -8.50
C CYS A 192 8.96 13.35 -9.61
N LEU A 193 9.54 13.13 -10.80
CA LEU A 193 9.35 14.00 -11.95
C LEU A 193 7.89 14.10 -12.40
N GLU A 194 7.14 12.98 -12.40
CA GLU A 194 5.70 12.97 -12.71
C GLU A 194 4.88 13.83 -11.73
N GLU A 195 5.32 13.91 -10.47
CA GLU A 195 4.70 14.76 -9.45
C GLU A 195 5.28 16.20 -9.44
N GLY A 196 6.22 16.50 -10.33
CA GLY A 196 6.78 17.83 -10.54
C GLY A 196 8.07 18.13 -9.77
N TYR A 197 8.76 17.11 -9.24
CA TYR A 197 9.97 17.26 -8.45
C TYR A 197 11.19 16.64 -9.14
N ASP A 198 12.26 17.42 -9.36
CA ASP A 198 13.56 16.90 -9.79
C ASP A 198 14.45 16.66 -8.57
N VAL A 199 14.51 15.41 -8.10
CA VAL A 199 15.26 15.02 -6.90
C VAL A 199 16.78 15.26 -7.00
N THR A 200 17.29 15.52 -8.20
CA THR A 200 18.70 15.88 -8.43
C THR A 200 18.98 17.37 -8.21
N LYS A 201 17.95 18.18 -7.98
CA LYS A 201 18.04 19.65 -7.89
C LYS A 201 17.33 20.25 -6.69
N GLU A 202 16.34 19.51 -6.13
CA GLU A 202 15.47 20.04 -5.09
C GLU A 202 15.07 18.96 -4.07
N CYS A 203 14.64 19.41 -2.90
CA CYS A 203 14.05 18.54 -1.90
C CYS A 203 12.64 18.12 -2.32
N ILE A 204 12.24 16.91 -1.95
CA ILE A 204 10.90 16.39 -2.17
C ILE A 204 10.11 16.33 -0.84
N PRO A 205 8.79 16.60 -0.87
CA PRO A 205 7.98 16.49 0.33
C PRO A 205 7.73 15.00 0.64
N VAL A 206 7.95 14.61 1.91
CA VAL A 206 7.73 13.23 2.35
C VAL A 206 6.91 13.17 3.63
N VAL A 207 6.15 12.11 3.78
CA VAL A 207 5.27 11.85 4.94
C VAL A 207 5.34 10.39 5.33
N PRO A 208 5.28 10.05 6.63
CA PRO A 208 5.11 8.67 7.06
C PRO A 208 3.78 8.08 6.57
N ALA A 209 3.81 6.83 6.17
CA ALA A 209 2.62 6.12 5.71
C ALA A 209 2.61 4.67 6.20
N GLN A 210 1.42 4.13 6.40
CA GLN A 210 1.21 2.71 6.70
C GLN A 210 1.65 1.86 5.50
N HIS A 211 2.36 0.77 5.79
CA HIS A 211 3.03 -0.04 4.77
C HIS A 211 2.67 -1.52 4.89
#